data_60feb189a6562d0ef1f4461b1d17030c
#
_entry.id   60feb189a6562d0ef1f4461b1d17030c
#
_cell.length_a   1.000
_cell.length_b   1.000
_cell.length_c   1.000
_cell.angle_alpha   90.00
_cell.angle_beta   90.00
_cell.angle_gamma   90.00
#
_symmetry.space_group_name_H-M   'P 1'
#
loop_
_entity.id
_entity.type
_entity.pdbx_description
1 polymer ?
#
loop_
_entity_poly.entity_id
_entity_poly.type
_entity_poly.pdbx_seq_one_letter_code
_entity_poly.pdbx_strand_id
1 'polypeptide(L)'
;ALPLLSAVSLLLPRQISITLSAPETVGRGEQMTCTLTVSSSGIPAQFELTVEAENSFTGEYSTRVMPLSVGKKPTSLSWQLVETHSGAVRLSCTSVREFDSFGLFSRKRICTAQAEVLLPPQSFPVSVCLDQAVEVLLDSESYSAQKAGNDPGETFRIREYVPGDPIRQIHWKLSEKMGTLMVREFGLPAMNRLLLVFLPEESLSPEQLDAMLDTMVSVSSELLRQELPHTLLCAGELHDIADMPALAQTVHTLLHSAPEIERTAAFLQEHPALSYAHIALIAASAVPAAEGLAQTGCVSVLFPDAGALPEIAEA
;
A
#
# COMPACT_ATOMS: atom_id res chain seq x y z
N ALA A 1 30.82 -50.22 10.86
CA ALA A 1 31.53 -49.54 9.75
C ALA A 1 30.56 -48.78 8.83
N LEU A 2 29.41 -49.31 8.45
CA LEU A 2 28.41 -48.65 7.55
C LEU A 2 27.90 -47.29 8.06
N PRO A 3 27.44 -47.11 9.34
CA PRO A 3 26.95 -45.82 9.81
C PRO A 3 28.03 -44.73 9.88
N LEU A 4 29.27 -45.09 10.12
CA LEU A 4 30.40 -44.19 10.12
C LEU A 4 30.75 -43.64 8.72
N LEU A 5 30.74 -44.54 7.69
CA LEU A 5 30.92 -44.12 6.30
C LEU A 5 29.79 -43.22 5.79
N SER A 6 28.59 -43.42 6.28
CA SER A 6 27.44 -42.61 5.99
C SER A 6 27.57 -41.18 6.56
N ALA A 7 27.96 -41.06 7.83
CA ALA A 7 28.23 -39.76 8.46
C ALA A 7 29.35 -38.97 7.78
N VAL A 8 30.41 -39.68 7.28
CA VAL A 8 31.50 -39.06 6.53
C VAL A 8 31.00 -38.40 5.24
N SER A 9 29.96 -38.94 4.60
CA SER A 9 29.41 -38.32 3.39
C SER A 9 28.85 -36.90 3.59
N LEU A 10 28.40 -36.59 4.82
CA LEU A 10 27.97 -35.24 5.19
C LEU A 10 29.10 -34.27 5.52
N LEU A 11 30.31 -34.81 5.85
CA LEU A 11 31.49 -33.98 6.16
C LEU A 11 32.17 -33.47 4.91
N LEU A 12 31.92 -34.10 3.75
CA LEU A 12 32.50 -33.65 2.49
C LEU A 12 31.94 -32.26 2.11
N PRO A 13 32.82 -31.33 1.69
CA PRO A 13 32.36 -30.03 1.23
C PRO A 13 31.55 -30.20 -0.04
N ARG A 14 30.30 -29.79 0.03
CA ARG A 14 29.35 -29.84 -1.09
C ARG A 14 28.83 -28.44 -1.38
N GLN A 15 28.99 -28.03 -2.62
CA GLN A 15 28.38 -26.79 -3.09
C GLN A 15 26.95 -27.11 -3.53
N ILE A 16 26.00 -26.40 -2.97
CA ILE A 16 24.59 -26.49 -3.31
C ILE A 16 24.17 -25.12 -3.83
N SER A 17 23.59 -25.09 -5.02
CA SER A 17 22.95 -23.91 -5.58
C SER A 17 21.44 -24.17 -5.67
N ILE A 18 20.66 -23.22 -5.18
CA ILE A 18 19.22 -23.31 -5.17
C ILE A 18 18.68 -22.04 -5.82
N THR A 19 17.79 -22.22 -6.78
CA THR A 19 17.07 -21.13 -7.43
C THR A 19 15.58 -21.38 -7.31
N LEU A 20 14.84 -20.32 -6.99
CA LEU A 20 13.39 -20.31 -6.91
C LEU A 20 12.89 -19.39 -8.02
N SER A 21 11.93 -19.84 -8.80
CA SER A 21 11.29 -19.05 -9.85
C SER A 21 9.78 -19.15 -9.77
N ALA A 22 9.10 -18.05 -10.01
CA ALA A 22 7.67 -17.91 -10.08
C ALA A 22 7.32 -16.85 -11.13
N PRO A 23 6.09 -16.73 -11.60
CA PRO A 23 5.66 -15.65 -12.47
C PRO A 23 5.74 -14.31 -11.73
N GLU A 24 5.97 -13.22 -12.46
CA GLU A 24 6.06 -11.88 -11.85
C GLU A 24 4.71 -11.37 -11.35
N THR A 25 3.63 -11.66 -12.10
CA THR A 25 2.27 -11.21 -11.78
C THR A 25 1.26 -12.29 -12.11
N VAL A 26 0.28 -12.48 -11.23
CA VAL A 26 -0.82 -13.45 -11.38
C VAL A 26 -2.11 -12.85 -10.83
N GLY A 27 -3.26 -13.13 -11.46
CA GLY A 27 -4.57 -12.74 -10.95
C GLY A 27 -4.92 -13.47 -9.64
N ARG A 28 -5.68 -12.81 -8.77
CA ARG A 28 -6.21 -13.45 -7.55
C ARG A 28 -7.03 -14.69 -7.87
N GLY A 29 -6.79 -15.79 -7.15
CA GLY A 29 -7.46 -17.07 -7.35
C GLY A 29 -6.98 -17.85 -8.57
N GLU A 30 -6.06 -17.30 -9.36
CA GLU A 30 -5.47 -18.04 -10.47
C GLU A 30 -4.36 -18.97 -9.99
N GLN A 31 -4.18 -20.06 -10.72
CA GLN A 31 -3.19 -21.07 -10.41
C GLN A 31 -1.83 -20.67 -10.99
N MET A 32 -0.84 -20.50 -10.13
CA MET A 32 0.54 -20.22 -10.53
C MET A 32 1.46 -21.40 -10.33
N THR A 33 2.42 -21.56 -11.24
CA THR A 33 3.44 -22.61 -11.15
C THR A 33 4.72 -22.03 -10.58
N CYS A 34 5.09 -22.49 -9.41
CA CYS A 34 6.38 -22.19 -8.78
C CYS A 34 7.37 -23.33 -9.04
N THR A 35 8.63 -23.00 -9.29
CA THR A 35 9.66 -24.00 -9.60
C THR A 35 10.89 -23.77 -8.74
N LEU A 36 11.30 -24.78 -8.01
CA LEU A 36 12.53 -24.84 -7.24
C LEU A 36 13.53 -25.73 -7.96
N THR A 37 14.69 -25.18 -8.30
CA THR A 37 15.77 -25.93 -8.95
C THR A 37 16.97 -26.03 -8.01
N VAL A 38 17.40 -27.25 -7.76
CA VAL A 38 18.54 -27.54 -6.90
C VAL A 38 19.63 -28.22 -7.72
N SER A 39 20.84 -27.70 -7.64
CA SER A 39 22.03 -28.33 -8.16
C SER A 39 23.03 -28.59 -7.02
N SER A 40 23.68 -29.73 -7.07
CA SER A 40 24.65 -30.14 -6.05
C SER A 40 25.89 -30.72 -6.69
N SER A 41 27.07 -30.31 -6.22
CA SER A 41 28.32 -30.95 -6.60
C SER A 41 28.58 -32.19 -5.73
N GLY A 42 28.85 -33.34 -6.35
CA GLY A 42 29.25 -34.53 -5.62
C GLY A 42 28.30 -35.72 -5.75
N ILE A 43 28.22 -36.52 -4.69
CA ILE A 43 27.42 -37.78 -4.65
C ILE A 43 25.95 -37.44 -4.56
N PRO A 44 25.05 -38.19 -5.23
CA PRO A 44 23.62 -38.04 -5.06
C PRO A 44 23.19 -38.04 -3.60
N ALA A 45 22.30 -37.15 -3.25
CA ALA A 45 21.81 -37.01 -1.88
C ALA A 45 20.31 -36.65 -1.87
N GLN A 46 19.70 -36.92 -0.73
CA GLN A 46 18.32 -36.51 -0.46
C GLN A 46 18.33 -35.20 0.30
N PHE A 47 17.44 -34.32 -0.10
CA PHE A 47 17.23 -32.99 0.51
C PHE A 47 15.78 -32.87 0.93
N GLU A 48 15.57 -32.13 1.98
CA GLU A 48 14.27 -31.64 2.42
C GLU A 48 14.37 -30.10 2.45
N LEU A 49 13.59 -29.45 1.63
CA LEU A 49 13.61 -28.01 1.46
C LEU A 49 12.37 -27.42 2.12
N THR A 50 12.55 -26.40 2.93
CA THR A 50 11.44 -25.63 3.52
C THR A 50 11.27 -24.37 2.71
N VAL A 51 10.09 -24.23 2.09
CA VAL A 51 9.68 -23.03 1.36
C VAL A 51 8.54 -22.39 2.12
N GLU A 52 8.70 -21.10 2.34
CA GLU A 52 7.74 -20.22 3.00
C GLU A 52 7.17 -19.28 1.96
N ALA A 53 5.86 -19.06 2.03
CA ALA A 53 5.15 -18.04 1.27
C ALA A 53 4.53 -17.06 2.26
N GLU A 54 4.80 -15.79 2.07
CA GLU A 54 4.31 -14.70 2.90
C GLU A 54 3.70 -13.62 2.00
N ASN A 55 2.44 -13.29 2.22
CA ASN A 55 1.80 -12.15 1.59
C ASN A 55 2.12 -10.89 2.41
N SER A 56 2.85 -9.96 1.82
CA SER A 56 3.32 -8.76 2.52
C SER A 56 2.19 -7.80 2.88
N PHE A 57 1.06 -7.83 2.16
CA PHE A 57 -0.06 -6.94 2.37
C PHE A 57 -1.05 -7.47 3.40
N THR A 58 -1.44 -8.75 3.32
CA THR A 58 -2.40 -9.36 4.26
C THR A 58 -1.73 -9.96 5.49
N GLY A 59 -0.43 -10.22 5.44
CA GLY A 59 0.31 -10.90 6.50
C GLY A 59 0.08 -12.42 6.54
N GLU A 60 -0.61 -12.98 5.55
CA GLU A 60 -0.82 -14.43 5.48
C GLU A 60 0.49 -15.15 5.23
N TYR A 61 0.64 -16.26 5.93
CA TYR A 61 1.87 -17.03 5.92
C TYR A 61 1.59 -18.52 5.78
N SER A 62 2.32 -19.18 4.88
CA SER A 62 2.25 -20.62 4.71
C SER A 62 3.65 -21.24 4.57
N THR A 63 3.79 -22.49 5.02
CA THR A 63 5.05 -23.23 4.95
C THR A 63 4.82 -24.55 4.27
N ARG A 64 5.71 -24.91 3.35
CA ARG A 64 5.72 -26.20 2.69
C ARG A 64 7.09 -26.85 2.78
N VAL A 65 7.09 -28.11 3.17
CA VAL A 65 8.32 -28.93 3.20
C VAL A 65 8.29 -29.88 2.00
N MET A 66 9.35 -29.86 1.20
CA MET A 66 9.44 -30.61 -0.05
C MET A 66 10.68 -31.51 -0.06
N PRO A 67 10.51 -32.84 -0.12
CA PRO A 67 11.61 -33.77 -0.31
C PRO A 67 12.06 -33.77 -1.77
N LEU A 68 13.37 -33.79 -2.00
CA LEU A 68 13.97 -33.80 -3.33
C LEU A 68 15.23 -34.66 -3.34
N SER A 69 15.35 -35.56 -4.29
CA SER A 69 16.58 -36.31 -4.55
C SER A 69 17.38 -35.64 -5.66
N VAL A 70 18.57 -35.20 -5.35
CA VAL A 70 19.43 -34.48 -6.31
C VAL A 70 20.63 -35.33 -6.66
N GLY A 71 20.77 -35.60 -7.97
CA GLY A 71 21.91 -36.31 -8.55
C GLY A 71 23.02 -35.38 -9.04
N LYS A 72 23.76 -35.84 -10.07
CA LYS A 72 24.81 -35.01 -10.72
C LYS A 72 24.26 -33.90 -11.60
N LYS A 73 23.00 -34.00 -12.04
CA LYS A 73 22.32 -33.00 -12.85
C LYS A 73 21.41 -32.14 -11.95
N PRO A 74 21.19 -30.88 -12.31
CA PRO A 74 20.19 -30.07 -11.64
C PRO A 74 18.82 -30.78 -11.65
N THR A 75 18.12 -30.72 -10.53
CA THR A 75 16.79 -31.33 -10.38
C THR A 75 15.82 -30.20 -10.03
N SER A 76 14.72 -30.13 -10.78
CA SER A 76 13.68 -29.14 -10.56
C SER A 76 12.43 -29.81 -10.00
N LEU A 77 11.79 -29.15 -9.06
CA LEU A 77 10.50 -29.50 -8.50
C LEU A 77 9.55 -28.33 -8.73
N SER A 78 8.45 -28.60 -9.43
CA SER A 78 7.39 -27.62 -9.65
C SER A 78 6.16 -27.99 -8.84
N TRP A 79 5.49 -26.98 -8.31
CA TRP A 79 4.21 -27.11 -7.60
C TRP A 79 3.26 -26.00 -8.00
N GLN A 80 1.99 -26.24 -7.77
CA GLN A 80 0.96 -25.24 -7.96
C GLN A 80 0.69 -24.52 -6.62
N LEU A 81 0.54 -23.22 -6.71
CA LEU A 81 0.12 -22.34 -5.63
C LEU A 81 -1.07 -21.53 -6.11
N VAL A 82 -2.05 -21.34 -5.25
CA VAL A 82 -3.20 -20.47 -5.49
C VAL A 82 -3.28 -19.52 -4.32
N GLU A 83 -3.21 -18.24 -4.61
CA GLU A 83 -3.39 -17.17 -3.65
C GLU A 83 -4.65 -16.40 -3.99
N THR A 84 -5.45 -16.13 -2.98
CA THR A 84 -6.79 -15.53 -3.16
C THR A 84 -6.85 -14.06 -2.84
N HIS A 85 -5.81 -13.53 -2.19
CA HIS A 85 -5.75 -12.16 -1.72
C HIS A 85 -4.69 -11.34 -2.44
N SER A 86 -4.97 -10.04 -2.62
CA SER A 86 -4.04 -9.08 -3.19
C SER A 86 -2.79 -8.95 -2.32
N GLY A 87 -1.67 -8.64 -2.95
CA GLY A 87 -0.41 -8.42 -2.23
C GLY A 87 0.82 -8.85 -3.03
N ALA A 88 1.98 -8.55 -2.48
CA ALA A 88 3.24 -9.11 -2.94
C ALA A 88 3.53 -10.39 -2.14
N VAL A 89 3.42 -11.53 -2.80
CA VAL A 89 3.70 -12.84 -2.18
C VAL A 89 5.17 -13.16 -2.34
N ARG A 90 5.88 -13.13 -1.23
CA ARG A 90 7.30 -13.49 -1.18
C ARG A 90 7.45 -14.97 -0.90
N LEU A 91 8.00 -15.69 -1.87
CA LEU A 91 8.40 -17.07 -1.74
C LEU A 91 9.87 -17.14 -1.31
N SER A 92 10.17 -17.82 -0.22
CA SER A 92 11.54 -17.94 0.26
C SER A 92 11.87 -19.40 0.64
N CYS A 93 13.01 -19.91 0.15
CA CYS A 93 13.55 -21.15 0.64
C CYS A 93 14.46 -20.86 1.85
N THR A 94 13.96 -21.10 3.06
CA THR A 94 14.62 -20.68 4.30
C THR A 94 15.60 -21.71 4.85
N SER A 95 15.32 -22.99 4.61
CA SER A 95 16.22 -24.03 5.08
C SER A 95 16.26 -25.24 4.17
N VAL A 96 17.43 -25.86 4.15
CA VAL A 96 17.70 -27.10 3.45
C VAL A 96 18.29 -28.11 4.42
N ARG A 97 17.64 -29.24 4.57
CA ARG A 97 18.15 -30.39 5.31
C ARG A 97 18.70 -31.41 4.33
N GLU A 98 19.98 -31.62 4.39
CA GLU A 98 20.71 -32.63 3.59
C GLU A 98 20.80 -33.94 4.39
N PHE A 99 20.39 -35.05 3.79
CA PHE A 99 20.49 -36.38 4.39
C PHE A 99 21.68 -37.15 3.82
N ASP A 100 22.23 -38.01 4.62
CA ASP A 100 23.19 -38.99 4.18
C ASP A 100 22.54 -40.09 3.29
N SER A 101 23.36 -40.93 2.68
CA SER A 101 22.89 -41.95 1.73
C SER A 101 21.89 -42.97 2.32
N PHE A 102 21.85 -43.12 3.63
CA PHE A 102 20.95 -44.02 4.36
C PHE A 102 19.85 -43.30 5.15
N GLY A 103 19.84 -41.96 5.15
CA GLY A 103 18.87 -41.19 5.91
C GLY A 103 19.04 -41.23 7.44
N LEU A 104 20.19 -41.72 7.93
CA LEU A 104 20.48 -41.85 9.36
C LEU A 104 20.92 -40.56 10.01
N PHE A 105 21.57 -39.70 9.25
CA PHE A 105 22.10 -38.40 9.70
C PHE A 105 21.63 -37.31 8.76
N SER A 106 21.46 -36.12 9.30
CA SER A 106 21.09 -34.96 8.49
C SER A 106 21.87 -33.73 8.94
N ARG A 107 22.09 -32.80 7.99
CA ARG A 107 22.70 -31.49 8.24
C ARG A 107 21.78 -30.40 7.70
N LYS A 108 21.45 -29.43 8.55
CA LYS A 108 20.70 -28.26 8.16
C LYS A 108 21.61 -27.14 7.64
N ARG A 109 21.21 -26.52 6.55
CA ARG A 109 21.87 -25.33 5.97
C ARG A 109 20.82 -24.24 5.79
N ILE A 110 21.24 -22.98 5.91
CA ILE A 110 20.41 -21.82 5.58
C ILE A 110 20.44 -21.65 4.06
N CYS A 111 19.33 -21.32 3.48
CA CYS A 111 19.15 -21.00 2.08
C CYS A 111 18.60 -19.58 1.97
N THR A 112 18.94 -18.88 0.88
CA THR A 112 18.52 -17.49 0.62
C THR A 112 17.86 -17.34 -0.76
N ALA A 113 17.39 -18.44 -1.37
CA ALA A 113 16.68 -18.35 -2.64
C ALA A 113 15.29 -17.76 -2.41
N GLN A 114 14.98 -16.73 -3.19
CA GLN A 114 13.72 -16.00 -3.09
C GLN A 114 13.13 -15.77 -4.49
N ALA A 115 11.82 -15.67 -4.57
CA ALA A 115 11.04 -15.17 -5.70
C ALA A 115 9.87 -14.39 -5.15
N GLU A 116 9.36 -13.45 -5.92
CA GLU A 116 8.21 -12.63 -5.56
C GLU A 116 7.17 -12.68 -6.66
N VAL A 117 5.91 -12.70 -6.28
CA VAL A 117 4.76 -12.73 -7.18
C VAL A 117 3.81 -11.61 -6.75
N LEU A 118 3.45 -10.74 -7.67
CA LEU A 118 2.49 -9.68 -7.42
C LEU A 118 1.08 -10.15 -7.77
N LEU A 119 0.15 -10.02 -6.83
CA LEU A 119 -1.28 -10.23 -7.02
C LEU A 119 -1.99 -8.87 -6.97
N PRO A 120 -2.29 -8.27 -8.13
CA PRO A 120 -2.92 -6.96 -8.18
C PRO A 120 -4.38 -7.02 -7.70
N PRO A 121 -4.92 -5.88 -7.22
CA PRO A 121 -6.33 -5.75 -6.94
C PRO A 121 -7.17 -5.88 -8.20
N GLN A 122 -8.43 -6.22 -8.03
CA GLN A 122 -9.40 -6.31 -9.12
C GLN A 122 -10.21 -5.01 -9.18
N SER A 123 -10.23 -4.38 -10.35
CA SER A 123 -11.09 -3.24 -10.59
C SER A 123 -12.47 -3.69 -11.08
N PHE A 124 -13.51 -3.01 -10.64
CA PHE A 124 -14.88 -3.22 -11.07
C PHE A 124 -15.51 -1.88 -11.54
N PRO A 125 -16.51 -1.91 -12.43
CA PRO A 125 -17.15 -0.70 -12.89
C PRO A 125 -17.85 0.03 -11.74
N VAL A 126 -17.49 1.29 -11.54
CA VAL A 126 -18.13 2.20 -10.58
C VAL A 126 -18.62 3.44 -11.33
N SER A 127 -19.64 4.10 -10.81
CA SER A 127 -20.07 5.40 -11.29
C SER A 127 -19.81 6.43 -10.20
N VAL A 128 -18.91 7.36 -10.46
CA VAL A 128 -18.64 8.48 -9.57
C VAL A 128 -19.41 9.70 -10.08
N CYS A 129 -20.34 10.20 -9.27
CA CYS A 129 -21.09 11.42 -9.55
C CYS A 129 -20.63 12.47 -8.55
N LEU A 130 -20.12 13.60 -9.04
CA LEU A 130 -19.78 14.74 -8.19
C LEU A 130 -21.00 15.64 -8.02
N ASP A 131 -21.17 16.21 -6.83
CA ASP A 131 -22.15 17.28 -6.62
C ASP A 131 -21.73 18.53 -7.43
N GLN A 132 -22.70 19.26 -7.94
CA GLN A 132 -22.46 20.49 -8.69
C GLN A 132 -21.62 21.51 -7.90
N ALA A 133 -21.77 21.55 -6.57
CA ALA A 133 -20.93 22.39 -5.70
C ALA A 133 -19.45 21.98 -5.73
N VAL A 134 -19.15 20.68 -5.79
CA VAL A 134 -17.80 20.15 -5.89
C VAL A 134 -17.19 20.42 -7.27
N GLU A 135 -17.98 20.24 -8.35
CA GLU A 135 -17.54 20.57 -9.71
C GLU A 135 -17.14 22.05 -9.82
N VAL A 136 -17.95 22.95 -9.29
CA VAL A 136 -17.62 24.40 -9.28
C VAL A 136 -16.35 24.68 -8.48
N LEU A 137 -16.10 23.98 -7.38
CA LEU A 137 -14.86 24.13 -6.60
C LEU A 137 -13.65 23.62 -7.36
N LEU A 138 -13.78 22.50 -8.09
CA LEU A 138 -12.69 21.94 -8.90
C LEU A 138 -12.28 22.88 -10.05
N ASP A 139 -13.25 23.55 -10.65
CA ASP A 139 -13.02 24.50 -11.75
C ASP A 139 -12.55 25.88 -11.30
N SER A 140 -12.64 26.19 -10.01
CA SER A 140 -12.26 27.50 -9.48
C SER A 140 -10.80 27.54 -9.02
N GLU A 141 -10.03 28.53 -9.46
CA GLU A 141 -8.75 28.93 -8.84
C GLU A 141 -9.02 29.66 -7.51
N SER A 142 -9.76 29.04 -6.58
CA SER A 142 -10.20 29.73 -5.39
C SER A 142 -9.30 29.50 -4.19
N TYR A 143 -9.11 30.57 -3.42
CA TYR A 143 -8.49 30.53 -2.10
C TYR A 143 -9.56 30.22 -1.05
N SER A 144 -9.18 29.49 -0.01
CA SER A 144 -10.11 29.17 1.08
C SER A 144 -10.69 30.45 1.68
N ALA A 145 -11.99 30.64 1.57
CA ALA A 145 -12.70 31.77 2.17
C ALA A 145 -12.80 31.68 3.71
N GLN A 146 -12.40 30.56 4.31
CA GLN A 146 -12.63 30.27 5.73
C GLN A 146 -11.33 30.21 6.56
N LYS A 147 -10.15 30.10 5.95
CA LYS A 147 -8.89 29.97 6.69
C LYS A 147 -7.79 30.85 6.12
N ALA A 148 -7.08 31.55 7.03
CA ALA A 148 -5.87 32.26 6.69
C ALA A 148 -4.71 31.28 6.49
N GLY A 149 -3.91 31.49 5.44
CA GLY A 149 -2.74 30.70 5.07
C GLY A 149 -1.45 31.52 5.04
N ASN A 150 -0.45 31.00 4.36
CA ASN A 150 0.87 31.62 4.24
C ASN A 150 1.24 32.02 2.81
N ASP A 151 0.31 31.96 1.85
CA ASP A 151 0.60 32.33 0.45
C ASP A 151 0.56 33.85 0.29
N PRO A 152 1.69 34.49 -0.07
CA PRO A 152 1.76 35.94 -0.28
C PRO A 152 1.00 36.43 -1.52
N GLY A 153 0.57 35.49 -2.41
CA GLY A 153 -0.07 35.84 -3.68
C GLY A 153 -1.45 36.47 -3.50
N GLU A 154 -2.16 36.13 -2.43
CA GLU A 154 -3.49 36.66 -2.20
C GLU A 154 -3.73 37.03 -0.73
N THR A 155 -4.42 38.14 -0.54
CA THR A 155 -4.75 38.64 0.80
C THR A 155 -6.14 38.18 1.18
N PHE A 156 -6.24 37.28 2.16
CA PHE A 156 -7.50 36.74 2.69
C PHE A 156 -8.31 37.87 3.38
N ARG A 157 -7.67 38.60 4.28
CA ARG A 157 -8.25 39.80 4.92
C ARG A 157 -7.16 40.72 5.49
N ILE A 158 -7.55 41.93 5.83
CA ILE A 158 -6.71 42.86 6.52
C ILE A 158 -7.33 43.14 7.88
N ARG A 159 -6.53 42.99 8.95
CA ARG A 159 -6.94 43.31 10.33
C ARG A 159 -5.90 44.16 11.04
N GLU A 160 -6.25 44.65 12.21
CA GLU A 160 -5.29 45.32 13.05
C GLU A 160 -4.21 44.39 13.59
N TYR A 161 -3.01 44.91 13.74
CA TYR A 161 -1.85 44.19 14.27
C TYR A 161 -2.09 43.77 15.72
N VAL A 162 -1.76 42.55 16.05
CA VAL A 162 -1.73 42.01 17.42
C VAL A 162 -0.29 41.66 17.76
N PRO A 163 0.22 41.97 19.00
CA PRO A 163 1.56 41.54 19.40
C PRO A 163 1.81 40.09 19.18
N GLY A 164 2.82 39.73 18.35
CA GLY A 164 3.12 38.39 17.91
C GLY A 164 2.97 38.16 16.41
N ASP A 165 2.29 39.06 15.70
CA ASP A 165 2.18 38.98 14.24
C ASP A 165 3.52 39.21 13.54
N PRO A 166 3.83 38.47 12.46
CA PRO A 166 5.07 38.64 11.71
C PRO A 166 5.14 40.02 11.04
N ILE A 167 6.22 40.74 11.27
CA ILE A 167 6.45 42.13 10.71
C ILE A 167 6.36 42.10 9.17
N ARG A 168 6.74 41.00 8.50
CA ARG A 168 6.65 40.85 7.04
C ARG A 168 5.23 40.88 6.47
N GLN A 169 4.21 40.67 7.31
CA GLN A 169 2.79 40.71 6.93
C GLN A 169 2.16 42.10 7.13
N ILE A 170 2.88 43.09 7.65
CA ILE A 170 2.37 44.43 7.85
C ILE A 170 2.12 45.09 6.50
N HIS A 171 0.89 45.63 6.32
CA HIS A 171 0.51 46.40 5.15
C HIS A 171 0.86 47.87 5.33
N TRP A 172 2.14 48.22 5.20
CA TRP A 172 2.67 49.56 5.51
C TRP A 172 1.86 50.71 4.88
N LYS A 173 1.49 50.59 3.60
CA LYS A 173 0.72 51.62 2.89
C LYS A 173 -0.65 51.87 3.49
N LEU A 174 -1.34 50.84 3.97
CA LEU A 174 -2.64 50.98 4.60
C LEU A 174 -2.52 51.42 6.03
N SER A 175 -1.51 50.93 6.75
CA SER A 175 -1.21 51.33 8.13
C SER A 175 -0.94 52.87 8.24
N GLU A 176 -0.20 53.43 7.28
CA GLU A 176 0.03 54.86 7.22
C GLU A 176 -1.28 55.65 7.00
N LYS A 177 -2.15 55.16 6.14
CA LYS A 177 -3.45 55.81 5.86
C LYS A 177 -4.44 55.72 7.02
N MET A 178 -4.42 54.60 7.76
CA MET A 178 -5.36 54.32 8.85
C MET A 178 -4.85 54.83 10.22
N GLY A 179 -3.54 55.14 10.34
CA GLY A 179 -2.92 55.55 11.60
C GLY A 179 -2.75 54.41 12.61
N THR A 180 -3.06 53.19 12.23
CA THR A 180 -2.91 51.96 13.03
C THR A 180 -2.19 50.91 12.22
N LEU A 181 -1.41 50.03 12.88
CA LEU A 181 -0.71 48.96 12.19
C LEU A 181 -1.72 47.91 11.67
N MET A 182 -1.72 47.71 10.35
CA MET A 182 -2.59 46.76 9.68
C MET A 182 -1.77 45.58 9.17
N VAL A 183 -2.25 44.35 9.38
CA VAL A 183 -1.63 43.10 8.95
C VAL A 183 -2.47 42.48 7.87
N ARG A 184 -1.80 41.93 6.83
CA ARG A 184 -2.40 41.05 5.81
C ARG A 184 -2.40 39.63 6.33
N GLU A 185 -3.54 39.04 6.41
CA GLU A 185 -3.65 37.60 6.49
C GLU A 185 -3.70 37.03 5.07
N PHE A 186 -2.77 36.15 4.76
CA PHE A 186 -2.67 35.54 3.44
C PHE A 186 -3.70 34.44 3.29
N GLY A 187 -4.10 34.18 2.05
CA GLY A 187 -4.99 33.07 1.71
C GLY A 187 -4.29 31.72 1.89
N LEU A 188 -5.07 30.71 2.22
CA LEU A 188 -4.65 29.32 2.07
C LEU A 188 -5.06 28.92 0.64
N PRO A 189 -4.13 28.51 -0.23
CA PRO A 189 -4.55 27.94 -1.51
C PRO A 189 -5.51 26.81 -1.22
N ALA A 190 -6.75 26.91 -1.69
CA ALA A 190 -7.63 25.76 -1.68
C ALA A 190 -7.01 24.76 -2.65
N MET A 191 -6.66 23.59 -2.19
CA MET A 191 -6.35 22.50 -3.09
C MET A 191 -7.69 22.08 -3.73
N ASN A 192 -7.97 22.65 -4.92
CA ASN A 192 -9.15 22.31 -5.72
C ASN A 192 -9.01 20.91 -6.30
N ARG A 193 -8.73 19.94 -5.43
CA ARG A 193 -8.52 18.54 -5.76
C ARG A 193 -9.37 17.67 -4.85
N LEU A 194 -9.64 16.49 -5.33
CA LEU A 194 -10.26 15.44 -4.54
C LEU A 194 -9.19 14.74 -3.69
N LEU A 195 -9.53 14.39 -2.46
CA LEU A 195 -8.72 13.54 -1.61
C LEU A 195 -9.43 12.20 -1.45
N LEU A 196 -8.79 11.14 -1.90
CA LEU A 196 -9.20 9.77 -1.61
C LEU A 196 -8.35 9.26 -0.45
N VAL A 197 -8.98 8.75 0.61
CA VAL A 197 -8.30 8.26 1.81
C VAL A 197 -8.51 6.76 1.93
N PHE A 198 -7.45 6.00 1.94
CA PHE A 198 -7.46 4.57 2.23
C PHE A 198 -7.14 4.37 3.72
N LEU A 199 -8.17 4.01 4.51
CA LEU A 199 -8.06 3.88 5.97
C LEU A 199 -8.53 2.49 6.42
N PRO A 200 -7.68 1.45 6.30
CA PRO A 200 -7.99 0.14 6.85
C PRO A 200 -7.96 0.15 8.38
N GLU A 201 -8.59 -0.83 9.01
CA GLU A 201 -8.62 -1.05 10.46
C GLU A 201 -7.79 -2.28 10.86
N GLU A 202 -7.34 -2.37 12.13
CA GLU A 202 -6.44 -3.43 12.59
C GLU A 202 -7.04 -4.84 12.55
N SER A 203 -8.37 -4.97 12.60
CA SER A 203 -9.07 -6.26 12.74
C SER A 203 -9.74 -6.74 11.45
N LEU A 204 -9.33 -6.23 10.30
CA LEU A 204 -9.94 -6.61 9.03
C LEU A 204 -9.54 -8.03 8.61
N SER A 205 -10.51 -8.75 8.07
CA SER A 205 -10.20 -9.99 7.35
C SER A 205 -9.50 -9.68 6.01
N PRO A 206 -8.71 -10.63 5.47
CA PRO A 206 -8.09 -10.44 4.15
C PRO A 206 -9.09 -10.11 3.04
N GLU A 207 -10.31 -10.66 3.09
CA GLU A 207 -11.38 -10.39 2.13
C GLU A 207 -11.90 -8.96 2.24
N GLN A 208 -12.02 -8.43 3.45
CA GLN A 208 -12.42 -7.03 3.67
C GLN A 208 -11.34 -6.06 3.19
N LEU A 209 -10.09 -6.40 3.44
CA LEU A 209 -8.94 -5.62 2.97
C LEU A 209 -8.88 -5.60 1.44
N ASP A 210 -9.13 -6.73 0.78
CA ASP A 210 -9.26 -6.82 -0.67
C ASP A 210 -10.40 -5.94 -1.20
N ALA A 211 -11.58 -6.02 -0.58
CA ALA A 211 -12.74 -5.22 -0.99
C ALA A 211 -12.46 -3.72 -0.89
N MET A 212 -11.78 -3.27 0.17
CA MET A 212 -11.37 -1.88 0.33
C MET A 212 -10.36 -1.46 -0.75
N LEU A 213 -9.36 -2.30 -1.01
CA LEU A 213 -8.33 -2.04 -2.02
C LEU A 213 -8.94 -2.00 -3.43
N ASP A 214 -9.81 -2.95 -3.76
CA ASP A 214 -10.53 -3.02 -5.04
C ASP A 214 -11.41 -1.77 -5.24
N THR A 215 -12.09 -1.32 -4.18
CA THR A 215 -12.90 -0.09 -4.19
C THR A 215 -12.01 1.13 -4.43
N MET A 216 -10.89 1.24 -3.73
CA MET A 216 -9.93 2.33 -3.89
C MET A 216 -9.45 2.43 -5.35
N VAL A 217 -9.01 1.31 -5.91
CA VAL A 217 -8.51 1.26 -7.29
C VAL A 217 -9.62 1.54 -8.30
N SER A 218 -10.83 1.03 -8.06
CA SER A 218 -11.98 1.24 -8.96
C SER A 218 -12.41 2.71 -8.97
N VAL A 219 -12.55 3.34 -7.81
CA VAL A 219 -12.91 4.76 -7.68
C VAL A 219 -11.81 5.65 -8.27
N SER A 220 -10.55 5.39 -7.94
CA SER A 220 -9.41 6.15 -8.46
C SER A 220 -9.31 6.05 -10.00
N SER A 221 -9.51 4.84 -10.55
CA SER A 221 -9.52 4.63 -11.99
C SER A 221 -10.67 5.34 -12.69
N GLU A 222 -11.85 5.37 -12.08
CA GLU A 222 -13.00 6.09 -12.62
C GLU A 222 -12.80 7.60 -12.59
N LEU A 223 -12.22 8.16 -11.53
CA LEU A 223 -11.85 9.57 -11.45
C LEU A 223 -10.87 9.93 -12.58
N LEU A 224 -9.85 9.12 -12.81
CA LEU A 224 -8.91 9.34 -13.91
C LEU A 224 -9.58 9.22 -15.29
N ARG A 225 -10.57 8.33 -15.45
CA ARG A 225 -11.35 8.21 -16.69
C ARG A 225 -12.20 9.46 -16.97
N GLN A 226 -12.64 10.14 -15.90
CA GLN A 226 -13.35 11.43 -15.98
C GLN A 226 -12.39 12.64 -16.09
N GLU A 227 -11.08 12.39 -16.29
CA GLU A 227 -10.04 13.43 -16.35
C GLU A 227 -9.91 14.24 -15.04
N LEU A 228 -10.21 13.61 -13.90
CA LEU A 228 -10.12 14.20 -12.56
C LEU A 228 -8.88 13.69 -11.84
N PRO A 229 -7.73 14.39 -11.93
CA PRO A 229 -6.58 14.07 -11.12
C PRO A 229 -6.90 14.34 -9.64
N HIS A 230 -6.41 13.46 -8.77
CA HIS A 230 -6.73 13.51 -7.35
C HIS A 230 -5.51 13.15 -6.50
N THR A 231 -5.64 13.35 -5.20
CA THR A 231 -4.63 12.93 -4.24
C THR A 231 -5.11 11.69 -3.52
N LEU A 232 -4.24 10.71 -3.33
CA LEU A 232 -4.50 9.50 -2.55
C LEU A 232 -3.68 9.55 -1.25
N LEU A 233 -4.35 9.45 -0.12
CA LEU A 233 -3.70 9.26 1.19
C LEU A 233 -3.75 7.79 1.55
N CYS A 234 -2.58 7.16 1.63
CA CYS A 234 -2.42 5.78 2.09
C CYS A 234 -1.09 5.63 2.82
N ALA A 235 -1.02 4.73 3.79
CA ALA A 235 0.17 4.48 4.62
C ALA A 235 0.77 5.76 5.26
N GLY A 236 -0.07 6.79 5.51
CA GLY A 236 0.35 8.07 6.08
C GLY A 236 1.06 9.02 5.10
N GLU A 237 1.06 8.71 3.81
CA GLU A 237 1.68 9.53 2.77
C GLU A 237 0.66 9.98 1.72
N LEU A 238 0.84 11.21 1.22
CA LEU A 238 0.03 11.77 0.14
C LEU A 238 0.69 11.46 -1.21
N HIS A 239 -0.07 10.84 -2.10
CA HIS A 239 0.35 10.50 -3.45
C HIS A 239 -0.48 11.30 -4.46
N ASP A 240 0.19 11.98 -5.39
CA ASP A 240 -0.48 12.72 -6.46
C ASP A 240 -0.79 11.77 -7.61
N ILE A 241 -2.06 11.51 -7.84
CA ILE A 241 -2.56 10.57 -8.85
C ILE A 241 -3.03 11.38 -10.07
N ALA A 242 -2.09 11.64 -10.97
CA ALA A 242 -2.36 12.40 -12.19
C ALA A 242 -2.79 11.51 -13.36
N ASP A 243 -2.39 10.24 -13.35
CA ASP A 243 -2.62 9.29 -14.43
C ASP A 243 -2.61 7.83 -13.93
N MET A 244 -2.97 6.89 -14.82
CA MET A 244 -3.00 5.46 -14.51
C MET A 244 -1.62 4.87 -14.11
N PRO A 245 -0.49 5.27 -14.74
CA PRO A 245 0.83 4.86 -14.27
C PRO A 245 1.14 5.27 -12.83
N ALA A 246 0.78 6.50 -12.42
CA ALA A 246 0.96 6.97 -11.05
C ALA A 246 0.14 6.14 -10.05
N LEU A 247 -1.13 5.84 -10.39
CA LEU A 247 -1.96 4.94 -9.60
C LEU A 247 -1.33 3.55 -9.49
N ALA A 248 -0.90 2.97 -10.60
CA ALA A 248 -0.30 1.64 -10.61
C ALA A 248 0.98 1.58 -9.75
N GLN A 249 1.80 2.61 -9.79
CA GLN A 249 3.01 2.70 -8.96
C GLN A 249 2.67 2.81 -7.46
N THR A 250 1.68 3.61 -7.10
CA THR A 250 1.24 3.76 -5.71
C THR A 250 0.67 2.45 -5.18
N VAL A 251 -0.19 1.78 -5.96
CA VAL A 251 -0.73 0.46 -5.61
C VAL A 251 0.38 -0.58 -5.48
N HIS A 252 1.33 -0.61 -6.42
CA HIS A 252 2.48 -1.50 -6.35
C HIS A 252 3.25 -1.31 -5.04
N THR A 253 3.53 -0.07 -4.64
CA THR A 253 4.22 0.23 -3.37
C THR A 253 3.40 -0.24 -2.17
N LEU A 254 2.08 0.00 -2.19
CA LEU A 254 1.19 -0.40 -1.10
C LEU A 254 1.15 -1.93 -0.90
N LEU A 255 1.17 -2.71 -1.98
CA LEU A 255 1.11 -4.17 -1.93
C LEU A 255 2.35 -4.83 -1.33
N HIS A 256 3.49 -4.13 -1.27
CA HIS A 256 4.75 -4.64 -0.73
C HIS A 256 4.92 -4.47 0.78
N SER A 257 3.95 -3.84 1.44
CA SER A 257 3.98 -3.63 2.90
C SER A 257 2.62 -3.90 3.51
N ALA A 258 2.60 -4.27 4.78
CA ALA A 258 1.36 -4.28 5.55
C ALA A 258 0.76 -2.87 5.59
N PRO A 259 -0.58 -2.73 5.56
CA PRO A 259 -1.23 -1.43 5.64
C PRO A 259 -0.84 -0.73 6.95
N GLU A 260 -0.20 0.43 6.85
CA GLU A 260 0.22 1.23 8.01
C GLU A 260 -0.95 2.09 8.51
N ILE A 261 -1.81 1.47 9.30
CA ILE A 261 -3.08 2.04 9.79
C ILE A 261 -2.85 3.25 10.68
N GLU A 262 -1.96 3.10 11.67
CA GLU A 262 -1.66 4.14 12.65
C GLU A 262 -1.13 5.42 12.00
N ARG A 263 -0.32 5.29 10.95
CA ARG A 263 0.25 6.44 10.26
C ARG A 263 -0.80 7.24 9.50
N THR A 264 -1.73 6.59 8.83
CA THR A 264 -2.81 7.29 8.12
C THR A 264 -3.74 8.00 9.09
N ALA A 265 -4.12 7.34 10.19
CA ALA A 265 -4.94 7.95 11.23
C ALA A 265 -4.23 9.11 11.94
N ALA A 266 -2.93 8.96 12.26
CA ALA A 266 -2.11 10.03 12.84
C ALA A 266 -1.98 11.22 11.90
N PHE A 267 -1.74 10.98 10.60
CA PHE A 267 -1.68 12.03 9.60
C PHE A 267 -2.95 12.88 9.56
N LEU A 268 -4.13 12.23 9.59
CA LEU A 268 -5.43 12.94 9.60
C LEU A 268 -5.63 13.75 10.89
N GLN A 269 -5.15 13.25 12.04
CA GLN A 269 -5.22 13.97 13.31
C GLN A 269 -4.27 15.17 13.37
N GLU A 270 -3.07 15.02 12.84
CA GLU A 270 -2.06 16.10 12.79
C GLU A 270 -2.41 17.21 11.80
N HIS A 271 -3.19 16.88 10.75
CA HIS A 271 -3.55 17.78 9.68
C HIS A 271 -5.07 18.00 9.57
N PRO A 272 -5.74 18.46 10.65
CA PRO A 272 -7.22 18.65 10.63
C PRO A 272 -7.66 19.77 9.67
N ALA A 273 -6.73 20.53 9.13
CA ALA A 273 -6.97 21.68 8.25
C ALA A 273 -6.76 21.35 6.76
N LEU A 274 -6.83 20.07 6.37
CA LEU A 274 -6.75 19.70 4.95
C LEU A 274 -7.87 20.41 4.17
N SER A 275 -7.48 21.19 3.17
CA SER A 275 -8.39 21.98 2.33
C SER A 275 -8.48 21.31 0.96
N TYR A 276 -9.39 20.34 0.83
CA TYR A 276 -9.73 19.68 -0.43
C TYR A 276 -11.15 20.05 -0.85
N ALA A 277 -11.45 19.99 -2.13
CA ALA A 277 -12.80 20.23 -2.65
C ALA A 277 -13.77 19.17 -2.13
N HIS A 278 -13.32 17.92 -2.06
CA HIS A 278 -14.07 16.80 -1.49
C HIS A 278 -13.10 15.75 -0.95
N ILE A 279 -13.50 15.09 0.14
CA ILE A 279 -12.74 14.00 0.76
C ILE A 279 -13.60 12.73 0.68
N ALA A 280 -13.11 11.72 -0.03
CA ALA A 280 -13.73 10.39 -0.07
C ALA A 280 -12.94 9.43 0.81
N LEU A 281 -13.57 8.93 1.87
CA LEU A 281 -12.96 8.04 2.85
C LEU A 281 -13.38 6.59 2.57
N ILE A 282 -12.42 5.71 2.34
CA ILE A 282 -12.64 4.27 2.21
C ILE A 282 -12.27 3.65 3.55
N ALA A 283 -13.28 3.20 4.28
CA ALA A 283 -13.15 2.65 5.63
C ALA A 283 -14.05 1.42 5.79
N ALA A 284 -13.71 0.53 6.71
CA ALA A 284 -14.51 -0.67 6.98
C ALA A 284 -15.68 -0.39 7.94
N SER A 285 -15.58 0.67 8.74
CA SER A 285 -16.64 1.08 9.69
C SER A 285 -16.81 2.60 9.73
N ALA A 286 -17.90 3.06 10.36
CA ALA A 286 -18.11 4.47 10.62
C ALA A 286 -17.04 4.99 11.62
N VAL A 287 -16.06 5.73 11.11
CA VAL A 287 -14.87 6.13 11.86
C VAL A 287 -15.11 7.47 12.55
N PRO A 288 -14.75 7.63 13.84
CA PRO A 288 -14.75 8.94 14.51
C PRO A 288 -13.90 10.00 13.80
N ALA A 289 -12.91 9.57 13.00
CA ALA A 289 -12.12 10.46 12.15
C ALA A 289 -12.96 11.17 11.08
N ALA A 290 -14.05 10.55 10.59
CA ALA A 290 -14.95 11.18 9.62
C ALA A 290 -15.69 12.37 10.22
N GLU A 291 -16.07 12.33 11.49
CA GLU A 291 -16.75 13.46 12.18
C GLU A 291 -15.83 14.67 12.31
N GLY A 292 -14.53 14.46 12.52
CA GLY A 292 -13.53 15.52 12.53
C GLY A 292 -13.28 16.14 11.16
N LEU A 293 -13.30 15.32 10.11
CA LEU A 293 -13.10 15.74 8.73
C LEU A 293 -14.35 16.43 8.15
N ALA A 294 -15.56 16.03 8.54
CA ALA A 294 -16.83 16.65 8.11
C ALA A 294 -16.91 18.14 8.47
N GLN A 295 -16.16 18.59 9.48
CA GLN A 295 -16.05 20.03 9.81
C GLN A 295 -15.17 20.81 8.82
N THR A 296 -14.42 20.14 7.96
CA THR A 296 -13.45 20.76 7.04
C THR A 296 -13.90 20.82 5.58
N GLY A 297 -14.98 20.14 5.19
CA GLY A 297 -15.48 20.13 3.81
C GLY A 297 -16.54 19.04 3.57
N CYS A 298 -16.90 18.81 2.31
CA CYS A 298 -17.74 17.69 1.93
C CYS A 298 -16.98 16.37 2.08
N VAL A 299 -17.51 15.45 2.87
CA VAL A 299 -16.92 14.14 3.14
C VAL A 299 -17.91 13.06 2.76
N SER A 300 -17.50 12.10 1.96
CA SER A 300 -18.25 10.86 1.68
C SER A 300 -17.50 9.68 2.27
N VAL A 301 -18.20 8.75 2.88
CA VAL A 301 -17.61 7.53 3.42
C VAL A 301 -18.09 6.34 2.60
N LEU A 302 -17.14 5.56 2.09
CA LEU A 302 -17.40 4.35 1.32
C LEU A 302 -17.15 3.15 2.22
N PHE A 303 -18.17 2.29 2.38
CA PHE A 303 -18.07 1.03 3.14
C PHE A 303 -18.06 -0.14 2.17
N PRO A 304 -16.89 -0.64 1.77
CA PRO A 304 -16.80 -1.81 0.92
C PRO A 304 -17.21 -3.06 1.69
N ASP A 305 -18.21 -3.78 1.23
CA ASP A 305 -18.59 -5.07 1.79
C ASP A 305 -18.06 -6.19 0.89
N ALA A 306 -17.46 -7.23 1.48
CA ALA A 306 -16.94 -8.37 0.77
C ALA A 306 -18.09 -9.10 0.04
N GLY A 307 -18.28 -8.80 -1.24
CA GLY A 307 -19.31 -9.41 -2.10
C GLY A 307 -20.52 -8.54 -2.44
N ALA A 308 -20.59 -7.29 -1.98
CA ALA A 308 -21.60 -6.32 -2.37
C ALA A 308 -20.98 -5.07 -3.01
N LEU A 309 -21.73 -4.37 -3.85
CA LEU A 309 -21.35 -3.03 -4.30
C LEU A 309 -21.28 -2.09 -3.09
N PRO A 310 -20.30 -1.20 -3.00
CA PRO A 310 -20.15 -0.31 -1.86
C PRO A 310 -21.40 0.59 -1.72
N GLU A 311 -21.97 0.66 -0.53
CA GLU A 311 -22.97 1.66 -0.18
C GLU A 311 -22.27 2.98 0.13
N ILE A 312 -22.74 4.04 -0.51
CA ILE A 312 -22.26 5.40 -0.24
C ILE A 312 -23.15 5.99 0.85
N ALA A 313 -22.59 6.21 2.03
CA ALA A 313 -23.25 7.00 3.07
C ALA A 313 -22.76 8.45 2.94
N GLU A 314 -23.68 9.36 2.64
CA GLU A 314 -23.44 10.80 2.75
C GLU A 314 -23.46 11.19 4.24
N ALA A 315 -22.38 11.80 4.71
CA ALA A 315 -22.26 12.32 6.08
C ALA A 315 -22.61 13.80 6.16
#